data_e0a9a43fe022c80565975cc45744d1e5
#
_entry.id   e0a9a43fe022c80565975cc45744d1e5
#
_cell.length_a   1.000
_cell.length_b   1.000
_cell.length_c   1.000
_cell.angle_alpha   90.00
_cell.angle_beta   90.00
_cell.angle_gamma   90.00
#
_symmetry.space_group_name_H-M   'P 1'
#
loop_
_entity.id
_entity.type
_entity.pdbx_description
1 polymer ?
#
loop_
_entity_poly.entity_id
_entity_poly.type
_entity_poly.pdbx_seq_one_letter_code
_entity_poly.pdbx_strand_id
1 'polypeptide(L)'
;MDQLYGCACANEKEVLLCLDPMHQIHNNENDYAWQQKGLSGTQKVLANTGRKRLIIIIGAVNPVTFEPTIMLSEENCCAEVIEAFLTEVKHRYSLATAISIILDNARYQRSYLVQEKAKVLGIDLVYLPPYCPNLNIIERLWRYFKKKVMKNKYYAEYSLFENAVDTFFQTFNERITDIKSLLNFKFGIIKAS
;
A
#
# COMPACT_ATOMS: atom_id res chain seq x y z
N MET A 1 9.81 -14.74 9.97
CA MET A 1 9.36 -14.21 8.67
C MET A 1 9.47 -15.26 7.58
N ASP A 2 10.60 -15.88 7.38
CA ASP A 2 10.76 -16.94 6.36
C ASP A 2 9.76 -18.11 6.54
N GLN A 3 9.40 -18.44 7.78
CA GLN A 3 8.37 -19.47 8.04
C GLN A 3 6.96 -19.04 7.62
N LEU A 4 6.57 -17.78 7.85
CA LEU A 4 5.24 -17.26 7.44
C LEU A 4 5.10 -17.20 5.92
N TYR A 5 6.12 -16.71 5.24
CA TYR A 5 6.12 -16.66 3.78
C TYR A 5 6.26 -18.05 3.15
N GLY A 6 7.00 -18.95 3.79
CA GLY A 6 7.15 -20.34 3.34
C GLY A 6 5.85 -21.14 3.42
N CYS A 7 5.07 -20.96 4.49
CA CYS A 7 3.77 -21.63 4.64
C CYS A 7 2.75 -21.16 3.61
N ALA A 8 2.68 -19.84 3.33
CA ALA A 8 1.76 -19.29 2.33
C ALA A 8 2.03 -19.75 0.90
N CYS A 9 3.28 -20.11 0.58
CA CYS A 9 3.63 -20.69 -0.72
C CYS A 9 3.28 -22.19 -0.84
N ALA A 10 3.00 -22.87 0.26
CA ALA A 10 2.79 -24.32 0.29
C ALA A 10 1.33 -24.73 0.06
N ASN A 11 0.37 -23.83 0.26
CA ASN A 11 -1.06 -24.15 0.17
C ASN A 11 -1.83 -23.03 -0.55
N GLU A 12 -2.35 -23.33 -1.73
CA GLU A 12 -3.11 -22.36 -2.56
C GLU A 12 -4.40 -21.85 -1.88
N LYS A 13 -4.87 -22.53 -0.85
CA LYS A 13 -6.07 -22.13 -0.08
C LYS A 13 -5.75 -21.23 1.11
N GLU A 14 -4.50 -21.05 1.45
CA GLU A 14 -4.06 -20.15 2.51
C GLU A 14 -3.61 -18.81 1.91
N VAL A 15 -4.20 -17.74 2.39
CA VAL A 15 -3.94 -16.38 1.87
C VAL A 15 -3.12 -15.60 2.89
N LEU A 16 -1.97 -15.12 2.45
CA LEU A 16 -1.15 -14.19 3.20
C LEU A 16 -1.25 -12.81 2.53
N LEU A 17 -1.49 -11.77 3.30
CA LEU A 17 -1.58 -10.40 2.83
C LEU A 17 -0.66 -9.50 3.66
N CYS A 18 -0.04 -8.52 3.00
CA CYS A 18 0.71 -7.45 3.65
C CYS A 18 -0.09 -6.17 3.55
N LEU A 19 -0.60 -5.65 4.67
CA LEU A 19 -1.47 -4.48 4.75
C LEU A 19 -0.70 -3.25 5.20
N ASP A 20 -0.96 -2.12 4.55
CA ASP A 20 -0.54 -0.79 5.01
C ASP A 20 -1.42 0.29 4.38
N PRO A 21 -1.94 1.24 5.17
CA PRO A 21 -2.63 2.42 4.66
C PRO A 21 -1.64 3.49 4.19
N MET A 22 -1.92 4.08 3.04
CA MET A 22 -1.14 5.18 2.50
C MET A 22 -1.98 6.45 2.41
N HIS A 23 -1.47 7.54 2.97
CA HIS A 23 -2.09 8.86 2.94
C HIS A 23 -1.51 9.68 1.80
N GLN A 24 -2.34 10.12 0.87
CA GLN A 24 -1.89 10.91 -0.26
C GLN A 24 -2.63 12.24 -0.37
N ILE A 25 -1.86 13.31 -0.43
CA ILE A 25 -2.37 14.66 -0.60
C ILE A 25 -2.22 15.07 -2.06
N HIS A 26 -3.28 15.62 -2.63
CA HIS A 26 -3.30 16.15 -3.99
C HIS A 26 -2.16 17.17 -4.22
N ASN A 27 -1.35 16.94 -5.27
CA ASN A 27 -0.23 17.81 -5.68
C ASN A 27 0.84 18.10 -4.60
N ASN A 28 1.13 17.17 -3.71
CA ASN A 28 2.09 17.39 -2.63
C ASN A 28 3.43 16.66 -2.82
N GLU A 29 3.62 15.90 -3.89
CA GLU A 29 4.86 15.15 -4.11
C GLU A 29 5.70 15.78 -5.23
N ASN A 30 6.62 16.67 -4.84
CA ASN A 30 7.66 17.20 -5.72
C ASN A 30 8.96 16.42 -5.49
N ASP A 31 9.61 16.01 -6.56
CA ASP A 31 10.94 15.39 -6.54
C ASP A 31 11.94 16.26 -7.31
N TYR A 32 13.23 16.00 -7.09
CA TYR A 32 14.29 16.66 -7.83
C TYR A 32 14.22 16.25 -9.32
N ALA A 33 14.25 17.24 -10.20
CA ALA A 33 14.38 17.05 -11.64
C ALA A 33 15.66 17.73 -12.14
N TRP A 34 16.37 17.07 -13.05
CA TRP A 34 17.49 17.67 -13.73
C TRP A 34 16.97 18.76 -14.66
N GLN A 35 17.49 19.99 -14.51
CA GLN A 35 17.21 21.12 -15.40
C GLN A 35 18.51 21.72 -15.90
N GLN A 36 18.48 22.30 -17.11
CA GLN A 36 19.63 22.97 -17.68
C GLN A 36 20.00 24.17 -16.82
N LYS A 37 21.24 24.25 -16.36
CA LYS A 37 21.75 25.34 -15.53
C LYS A 37 21.94 26.57 -16.39
N GLY A 38 21.39 27.73 -16.01
CA GLY A 38 21.75 29.01 -16.59
C GLY A 38 20.73 29.73 -17.46
N LEU A 39 19.53 29.18 -17.70
CA LEU A 39 18.45 29.89 -18.37
C LEU A 39 17.46 30.45 -17.32
N SER A 40 17.61 31.74 -17.03
CA SER A 40 16.66 32.51 -16.22
C SER A 40 15.25 32.38 -16.84
N GLY A 41 14.29 31.80 -16.14
CA GLY A 41 12.89 31.67 -16.55
C GLY A 41 12.39 30.29 -16.97
N THR A 42 13.23 29.25 -17.00
CA THR A 42 12.81 27.88 -17.38
C THR A 42 12.61 26.92 -16.22
N GLN A 43 12.65 27.39 -14.99
CA GLN A 43 12.32 26.56 -13.84
C GLN A 43 10.84 26.17 -13.91
N LYS A 44 10.55 24.92 -14.25
CA LYS A 44 9.21 24.35 -14.06
C LYS A 44 8.98 24.18 -12.56
N VAL A 45 8.42 25.20 -11.94
CA VAL A 45 7.90 25.11 -10.58
C VAL A 45 6.53 24.44 -10.68
N LEU A 46 6.43 23.19 -10.26
CA LEU A 46 5.13 22.54 -10.08
C LEU A 46 4.45 23.25 -8.91
N ALA A 47 3.35 23.92 -9.17
CA ALA A 47 2.59 24.62 -8.16
C ALA A 47 2.04 23.60 -7.15
N ASN A 48 2.39 23.78 -5.88
CA ASN A 48 1.68 23.13 -4.79
C ASN A 48 0.38 23.90 -4.58
N THR A 49 -0.77 23.31 -4.89
CA THR A 49 -2.07 24.01 -4.87
C THR A 49 -2.57 24.34 -3.47
N GLY A 50 -1.85 23.96 -2.41
CA GLY A 50 -2.23 24.27 -1.01
C GLY A 50 -3.58 23.67 -0.56
N ARG A 51 -4.33 23.06 -1.47
CA ARG A 51 -5.60 22.40 -1.17
C ARG A 51 -5.31 21.01 -0.61
N LYS A 52 -5.53 20.85 0.68
CA LYS A 52 -5.33 19.61 1.44
C LYS A 52 -6.48 18.61 1.21
N ARG A 53 -6.79 18.27 -0.03
CA ARG A 53 -7.64 17.09 -0.27
C ARG A 53 -6.78 15.86 -0.19
N LEU A 54 -7.21 14.96 0.69
CA LEU A 54 -6.52 13.74 1.06
C LEU A 54 -7.29 12.54 0.52
N ILE A 55 -6.62 11.63 -0.14
CA ILE A 55 -7.11 10.26 -0.36
C ILE A 55 -6.32 9.34 0.54
N ILE A 56 -7.02 8.51 1.28
CA ILE A 56 -6.43 7.38 2.00
C ILE A 56 -6.63 6.14 1.14
N ILE A 57 -5.53 5.49 0.82
CA ILE A 57 -5.50 4.25 0.08
C ILE A 57 -5.16 3.15 1.07
N ILE A 58 -6.15 2.36 1.48
CA ILE A 58 -5.93 1.17 2.27
C ILE A 58 -5.66 0.03 1.31
N GLY A 59 -4.52 -0.59 1.45
CA GLY A 59 -4.13 -1.68 0.57
C GLY A 59 -3.59 -2.88 1.31
N ALA A 60 -3.82 -4.04 0.72
CA ALA A 60 -3.14 -5.27 1.08
C ALA A 60 -2.65 -5.97 -0.19
N VAL A 61 -1.43 -6.43 -0.20
CA VAL A 61 -0.86 -7.16 -1.34
C VAL A 61 -0.57 -8.60 -0.94
N ASN A 62 -0.99 -9.53 -1.81
CA ASN A 62 -0.60 -10.93 -1.66
C ASN A 62 0.86 -11.08 -2.13
N PRO A 63 1.78 -11.54 -1.27
CA PRO A 63 3.19 -11.67 -1.61
C PRO A 63 3.51 -12.79 -2.60
N VAL A 64 2.57 -13.68 -2.87
CA VAL A 64 2.72 -14.82 -3.78
C VAL A 64 2.16 -14.50 -5.16
N THR A 65 0.90 -14.03 -5.22
CA THR A 65 0.25 -13.67 -6.49
C THR A 65 0.57 -12.24 -6.94
N PHE A 66 1.01 -11.39 -6.01
CA PHE A 66 1.23 -9.94 -6.18
C PHE A 66 -0.04 -9.14 -6.46
N GLU A 67 -1.20 -9.74 -6.32
CA GLU A 67 -2.47 -9.07 -6.48
C GLU A 67 -2.77 -8.15 -5.28
N PRO A 68 -3.14 -6.89 -5.54
CA PRO A 68 -3.55 -5.98 -4.49
C PRO A 68 -5.05 -6.08 -4.22
N THR A 69 -5.43 -5.91 -2.97
CA THR A 69 -6.78 -5.54 -2.54
C THR A 69 -6.73 -4.10 -2.08
N ILE A 70 -7.54 -3.23 -2.67
CA ILE A 70 -7.47 -1.77 -2.45
C ILE A 70 -8.84 -1.24 -2.09
N MET A 71 -8.87 -0.36 -1.11
CA MET A 71 -10.04 0.44 -0.73
C MET A 71 -9.61 1.91 -0.64
N LEU A 72 -10.37 2.79 -1.26
CA LEU A 72 -10.16 4.24 -1.19
C LEU A 72 -11.10 4.83 -0.14
N SER A 73 -10.60 5.78 0.65
CA SER A 73 -11.38 6.51 1.64
C SER A 73 -10.97 7.98 1.66
N GLU A 74 -11.95 8.86 1.80
CA GLU A 74 -11.71 10.28 2.09
C GLU A 74 -11.68 10.56 3.60
N GLU A 75 -12.08 9.60 4.41
CA GLU A 75 -12.07 9.69 5.87
C GLU A 75 -10.65 9.41 6.40
N ASN A 76 -10.35 9.98 7.58
CA ASN A 76 -9.08 9.68 8.24
C ASN A 76 -8.95 8.18 8.54
N CYS A 77 -7.73 7.65 8.40
CA CYS A 77 -7.47 6.26 8.71
C CYS A 77 -7.67 6.01 10.21
N CYS A 78 -8.72 5.31 10.54
CA CYS A 78 -9.15 4.97 11.90
C CYS A 78 -9.45 3.46 12.00
N ALA A 79 -9.84 3.00 13.17
CA ALA A 79 -10.13 1.58 13.40
C ALA A 79 -11.32 1.09 12.56
N GLU A 80 -12.33 1.93 12.38
CA GLU A 80 -13.54 1.63 11.61
C GLU A 80 -13.23 1.40 10.13
N VAL A 81 -12.32 2.19 9.56
CA VAL A 81 -11.89 2.05 8.18
C VAL A 81 -11.12 0.73 7.98
N ILE A 82 -10.27 0.34 8.94
CA ILE A 82 -9.58 -0.96 8.91
C ILE A 82 -10.59 -2.09 9.09
N GLU A 83 -11.58 -1.97 9.98
CA GLU A 83 -12.64 -2.96 10.14
C GLU A 83 -13.42 -3.20 8.84
N ALA A 84 -13.80 -2.12 8.14
CA ALA A 84 -14.45 -2.22 6.84
C ALA A 84 -13.56 -2.93 5.81
N PHE A 85 -12.27 -2.60 5.79
CA PHE A 85 -11.30 -3.23 4.90
C PHE A 85 -11.15 -4.74 5.18
N LEU A 86 -11.12 -5.17 6.44
CA LEU A 86 -11.08 -6.59 6.78
C LEU A 86 -12.31 -7.34 6.26
N THR A 87 -13.48 -6.69 6.26
CA THR A 87 -14.71 -7.26 5.71
C THR A 87 -14.59 -7.46 4.20
N GLU A 88 -14.04 -6.47 3.48
CA GLU A 88 -13.79 -6.56 2.03
C GLU A 88 -12.79 -7.68 1.71
N VAL A 89 -11.70 -7.79 2.47
CA VAL A 89 -10.73 -8.89 2.34
C VAL A 89 -11.42 -10.24 2.50
N LYS A 90 -12.25 -10.42 3.54
CA LYS A 90 -12.97 -11.68 3.76
C LYS A 90 -13.93 -12.02 2.62
N HIS A 91 -14.61 -11.02 2.07
CA HIS A 91 -15.48 -11.19 0.91
C HIS A 91 -14.69 -11.64 -0.33
N ARG A 92 -13.58 -10.96 -0.62
CA ARG A 92 -12.71 -11.26 -1.77
C ARG A 92 -12.11 -12.67 -1.69
N TYR A 93 -11.69 -13.09 -0.50
CA TYR A 93 -11.06 -14.39 -0.26
C TYR A 93 -12.01 -15.36 0.48
N SER A 94 -13.29 -15.35 0.12
CA SER A 94 -14.33 -16.17 0.79
C SER A 94 -14.08 -17.67 0.71
N LEU A 95 -13.34 -18.13 -0.30
CA LEU A 95 -12.99 -19.55 -0.49
C LEU A 95 -11.68 -19.96 0.22
N ALA A 96 -10.96 -19.01 0.81
CA ALA A 96 -9.74 -19.32 1.55
C ALA A 96 -10.03 -20.06 2.84
N THR A 97 -9.24 -21.08 3.13
CA THR A 97 -9.32 -21.84 4.39
C THR A 97 -8.71 -21.08 5.56
N ALA A 98 -7.69 -20.27 5.31
CA ALA A 98 -7.07 -19.39 6.29
C ALA A 98 -6.65 -18.07 5.63
N ILE A 99 -6.79 -16.97 6.36
CA ILE A 99 -6.34 -15.64 5.92
C ILE A 99 -5.47 -15.08 7.02
N SER A 100 -4.21 -14.77 6.71
CA SER A 100 -3.28 -14.10 7.61
C SER A 100 -2.91 -12.74 7.04
N ILE A 101 -2.97 -11.69 7.86
CA ILE A 101 -2.65 -10.32 7.45
C ILE A 101 -1.46 -9.83 8.28
N ILE A 102 -0.37 -9.49 7.58
CA ILE A 102 0.78 -8.81 8.16
C ILE A 102 0.50 -7.31 8.15
N LEU A 103 0.65 -6.66 9.28
CA LEU A 103 0.41 -5.23 9.45
C LEU A 103 1.38 -4.60 10.44
N ASP A 104 1.50 -3.28 10.37
CA ASP A 104 2.34 -2.51 11.27
C ASP A 104 1.71 -2.39 12.66
N ASN A 105 2.48 -1.84 13.61
CA ASN A 105 2.07 -1.66 14.99
C ASN A 105 1.32 -0.33 15.24
N ALA A 106 0.63 0.25 14.26
CA ALA A 106 -0.12 1.47 14.45
C ALA A 106 -1.26 1.27 15.49
N ARG A 107 -1.50 2.28 16.33
CA ARG A 107 -2.46 2.17 17.45
C ARG A 107 -3.87 1.78 16.99
N TYR A 108 -4.35 2.35 15.88
CA TYR A 108 -5.68 2.06 15.34
C TYR A 108 -5.78 0.63 14.79
N GLN A 109 -4.69 0.06 14.27
CA GLN A 109 -4.63 -1.34 13.82
C GLN A 109 -4.66 -2.33 14.99
N ARG A 110 -4.20 -1.92 16.17
CA ARG A 110 -4.22 -2.70 17.41
C ARG A 110 -5.45 -2.44 18.28
N SER A 111 -6.42 -1.68 17.79
CA SER A 111 -7.64 -1.39 18.55
C SER A 111 -8.43 -2.68 18.80
N TYR A 112 -9.18 -2.67 19.90
CA TYR A 112 -10.09 -3.77 20.23
C TYR A 112 -11.08 -4.05 19.10
N LEU A 113 -11.60 -3.00 18.46
CA LEU A 113 -12.53 -3.10 17.33
C LEU A 113 -11.96 -3.93 16.18
N VAL A 114 -10.73 -3.65 15.77
CA VAL A 114 -10.04 -4.37 14.67
C VAL A 114 -9.76 -5.82 15.06
N GLN A 115 -9.31 -6.07 16.29
CA GLN A 115 -9.00 -7.43 16.76
C GLN A 115 -10.27 -8.30 16.85
N GLU A 116 -11.34 -7.77 17.42
CA GLU A 116 -12.62 -8.52 17.51
C GLU A 116 -13.20 -8.79 16.12
N LYS A 117 -13.13 -7.80 15.21
CA LYS A 117 -13.58 -8.00 13.84
C LYS A 117 -12.78 -9.08 13.13
N ALA A 118 -11.46 -9.05 13.23
CA ALA A 118 -10.59 -10.08 12.65
C ALA A 118 -10.95 -11.48 13.18
N LYS A 119 -11.16 -11.60 14.49
CA LYS A 119 -11.58 -12.86 15.14
C LYS A 119 -12.92 -13.35 14.61
N VAL A 120 -13.92 -12.48 14.49
CA VAL A 120 -15.25 -12.83 13.93
C VAL A 120 -15.14 -13.32 12.49
N LEU A 121 -14.26 -12.69 11.69
CA LEU A 121 -14.05 -13.04 10.29
C LEU A 121 -13.12 -14.25 10.09
N GLY A 122 -12.49 -14.76 11.16
CA GLY A 122 -11.49 -15.84 11.07
C GLY A 122 -10.23 -15.38 10.33
N ILE A 123 -9.75 -14.15 10.62
CA ILE A 123 -8.54 -13.57 10.05
C ILE A 123 -7.47 -13.48 11.12
N ASP A 124 -6.29 -14.02 10.87
CA ASP A 124 -5.14 -13.92 11.75
C ASP A 124 -4.37 -12.65 11.50
N LEU A 125 -4.21 -11.80 12.53
CA LEU A 125 -3.44 -10.57 12.47
C LEU A 125 -2.01 -10.80 12.99
N VAL A 126 -1.03 -10.58 12.12
CA VAL A 126 0.40 -10.75 12.43
C VAL A 126 1.06 -9.38 12.46
N TYR A 127 1.38 -8.89 13.66
CA TYR A 127 2.00 -7.58 13.82
C TYR A 127 3.51 -7.65 13.63
N LEU A 128 4.03 -6.75 12.80
CA LEU A 128 5.48 -6.60 12.60
C LEU A 128 6.18 -6.11 13.88
N PRO A 129 7.44 -6.51 14.09
CA PRO A 129 8.24 -5.90 15.15
C PRO A 129 8.33 -4.37 14.97
N PRO A 130 8.44 -3.61 16.06
CA PRO A 130 8.66 -2.17 15.98
C PRO A 130 9.90 -1.83 15.14
N TYR A 131 9.83 -0.73 14.39
CA TYR A 131 10.94 -0.21 13.58
C TYR A 131 11.46 -1.14 12.47
N CYS A 132 10.62 -2.03 11.96
CA CYS A 132 10.96 -2.94 10.86
C CYS A 132 10.10 -2.73 9.59
N PRO A 133 9.97 -1.49 9.07
CA PRO A 133 9.12 -1.21 7.92
C PRO A 133 9.55 -2.00 6.66
N ASN A 134 10.85 -2.24 6.50
CA ASN A 134 11.40 -2.98 5.34
C ASN A 134 10.84 -4.41 5.21
N LEU A 135 10.21 -4.95 6.26
CA LEU A 135 9.58 -6.27 6.23
C LEU A 135 8.19 -6.24 5.62
N ASN A 136 7.54 -5.07 5.53
CA ASN A 136 6.25 -4.93 4.87
C ASN A 136 6.46 -4.64 3.38
N ILE A 137 6.25 -5.64 2.53
CA ILE A 137 6.50 -5.52 1.09
C ILE A 137 5.60 -4.49 0.40
N ILE A 138 4.43 -4.21 0.95
CA ILE A 138 3.50 -3.24 0.37
C ILE A 138 4.09 -1.82 0.31
N GLU A 139 5.04 -1.47 1.18
CA GLU A 139 5.73 -0.19 1.10
C GLU A 139 6.50 0.00 -0.22
N ARG A 140 6.97 -1.11 -0.81
CA ARG A 140 7.63 -1.08 -2.12
C ARG A 140 6.61 -0.79 -3.22
N LEU A 141 5.39 -1.33 -3.09
CA LEU A 141 4.27 -1.02 -3.97
C LEU A 141 3.90 0.47 -3.87
N TRP A 142 3.84 1.01 -2.65
CA TRP A 142 3.56 2.43 -2.43
C TRP A 142 4.61 3.35 -3.05
N ARG A 143 5.88 3.00 -2.95
CA ARG A 143 6.96 3.75 -3.64
C ARG A 143 6.81 3.72 -5.16
N TYR A 144 6.44 2.58 -5.72
CA TYR A 144 6.18 2.45 -7.16
C TYR A 144 4.96 3.26 -7.58
N PHE A 145 3.86 3.16 -6.84
CA PHE A 145 2.66 3.97 -7.05
C PHE A 145 2.99 5.46 -7.06
N LYS A 146 3.64 5.97 -6.02
CA LYS A 146 4.05 7.37 -5.93
C LYS A 146 4.88 7.81 -7.13
N LYS A 147 5.83 6.99 -7.56
CA LYS A 147 6.66 7.26 -8.74
C LYS A 147 5.82 7.35 -10.03
N LYS A 148 4.80 6.53 -10.17
CA LYS A 148 3.98 6.45 -11.41
C LYS A 148 2.84 7.46 -11.43
N VAL A 149 2.24 7.76 -10.28
CA VAL A 149 1.02 8.58 -10.20
C VAL A 149 1.32 9.99 -9.71
N MET A 150 2.28 10.19 -8.82
CA MET A 150 2.45 11.47 -8.12
C MET A 150 3.71 12.25 -8.49
N LYS A 151 4.87 11.58 -8.57
CA LYS A 151 6.17 12.27 -8.76
C LYS A 151 6.19 13.11 -10.03
N ASN A 152 6.45 14.40 -9.85
CA ASN A 152 6.56 15.39 -10.93
C ASN A 152 5.31 15.48 -11.82
N LYS A 153 4.13 15.14 -11.27
CA LYS A 153 2.85 15.31 -11.93
C LYS A 153 2.01 16.35 -11.23
N TYR A 154 1.30 17.12 -12.02
CA TYR A 154 0.35 18.12 -11.56
C TYR A 154 -1.04 17.77 -12.09
N TYR A 155 -1.99 17.74 -11.20
CA TYR A 155 -3.41 17.53 -11.52
C TYR A 155 -4.16 18.82 -11.25
N ALA A 156 -4.70 19.46 -12.28
CA ALA A 156 -5.39 20.75 -12.15
C ALA A 156 -6.62 20.63 -11.21
N GLU A 157 -7.30 19.50 -11.27
CA GLU A 157 -8.48 19.20 -10.46
C GLU A 157 -8.26 17.91 -9.66
N TYR A 158 -8.94 17.83 -8.51
CA TYR A 158 -8.88 16.66 -7.64
C TYR A 158 -9.43 15.39 -8.33
N SER A 159 -10.50 15.51 -9.11
CA SER A 159 -11.08 14.42 -9.89
C SER A 159 -10.08 13.79 -10.89
N LEU A 160 -9.19 14.58 -11.46
CA LEU A 160 -8.13 14.06 -12.34
C LEU A 160 -7.11 13.24 -11.54
N PHE A 161 -6.84 13.65 -10.31
CA PHE A 161 -5.99 12.88 -9.41
C PHE A 161 -6.64 11.56 -8.98
N GLU A 162 -7.92 11.59 -8.59
CA GLU A 162 -8.69 10.37 -8.27
C GLU A 162 -8.70 9.40 -9.46
N ASN A 163 -9.03 9.90 -10.65
CA ASN A 163 -9.02 9.08 -11.86
C ASN A 163 -7.65 8.47 -12.15
N ALA A 164 -6.56 9.19 -11.85
CA ALA A 164 -5.21 8.65 -12.03
C ALA A 164 -4.89 7.54 -11.00
N VAL A 165 -5.40 7.65 -9.78
CA VAL A 165 -5.31 6.61 -8.75
C VAL A 165 -6.09 5.38 -9.18
N ASP A 166 -7.35 5.53 -9.57
CA ASP A 166 -8.21 4.44 -10.04
C ASP A 166 -7.63 3.74 -11.26
N THR A 167 -7.20 4.51 -12.26
CA THR A 167 -6.57 3.96 -13.47
C THR A 167 -5.33 3.15 -13.15
N PHE A 168 -4.51 3.58 -12.18
CA PHE A 168 -3.34 2.82 -11.78
C PHE A 168 -3.70 1.42 -11.27
N PHE A 169 -4.73 1.30 -10.43
CA PHE A 169 -5.15 0.02 -9.88
C PHE A 169 -5.96 -0.82 -10.88
N GLN A 170 -6.79 -0.22 -11.72
CA GLN A 170 -7.51 -0.92 -12.79
C GLN A 170 -6.55 -1.54 -13.82
N THR A 171 -5.46 -0.84 -14.15
CA THR A 171 -4.44 -1.32 -15.09
C THR A 171 -3.25 -1.98 -14.39
N PHE A 172 -3.42 -2.44 -13.16
CA PHE A 172 -2.35 -3.02 -12.33
C PHE A 172 -1.68 -4.22 -13.01
N ASN A 173 -2.48 -5.10 -13.61
CA ASN A 173 -1.98 -6.31 -14.25
C ASN A 173 -1.06 -6.04 -15.44
N GLU A 174 -1.20 -4.92 -16.13
CA GLU A 174 -0.31 -4.51 -17.22
C GLU A 174 1.13 -4.25 -16.73
N ARG A 175 1.28 -3.97 -15.43
CA ARG A 175 2.56 -3.65 -14.76
C ARG A 175 3.07 -4.77 -13.88
N ILE A 176 2.46 -5.95 -13.96
CA ILE A 176 2.77 -7.07 -13.05
C ILE A 176 4.23 -7.48 -13.11
N THR A 177 4.88 -7.39 -14.28
CA THR A 177 6.30 -7.73 -14.44
C THR A 177 7.21 -6.78 -13.67
N ASP A 178 6.95 -5.48 -13.76
CA ASP A 178 7.69 -4.46 -12.99
C ASP A 178 7.49 -4.71 -11.49
N ILE A 179 6.25 -4.95 -11.09
CA ILE A 179 5.85 -5.14 -9.70
C ILE A 179 6.47 -6.39 -9.11
N LYS A 180 6.48 -7.51 -9.82
CA LYS A 180 7.16 -8.75 -9.42
C LYS A 180 8.64 -8.54 -9.16
N SER A 181 9.31 -7.75 -9.99
CA SER A 181 10.72 -7.42 -9.81
C SER A 181 10.98 -6.59 -8.54
N LEU A 182 10.05 -5.72 -8.17
CA LEU A 182 10.15 -4.84 -7.00
C LEU A 182 9.77 -5.53 -5.69
N LEU A 183 8.76 -6.39 -5.72
CA LEU A 183 8.22 -7.08 -4.55
C LEU A 183 8.95 -8.39 -4.24
N ASN A 184 10.06 -8.70 -4.92
CA ASN A 184 10.83 -9.90 -4.64
C ASN A 184 11.33 -9.91 -3.17
N PHE A 185 11.35 -11.09 -2.55
CA PHE A 185 11.71 -11.32 -1.14
C PHE A 185 13.22 -11.21 -0.82
N LYS A 186 14.01 -10.50 -1.62
CA LYS A 186 15.41 -10.24 -1.28
C LYS A 186 15.47 -9.24 -0.11
N PHE A 187 15.22 -9.72 1.09
CA PHE A 187 15.55 -8.98 2.30
C PHE A 187 17.07 -8.96 2.42
N GLY A 188 17.67 -7.77 2.42
CA GLY A 188 19.09 -7.63 2.75
C GLY A 188 19.30 -8.01 4.22
N ILE A 189 19.69 -9.25 4.48
CA ILE A 189 20.09 -9.67 5.82
C ILE A 189 21.44 -9.02 6.10
N ILE A 190 21.43 -7.92 6.86
CA ILE A 190 22.66 -7.39 7.44
C ILE A 190 23.05 -8.37 8.56
N LYS A 191 24.04 -9.22 8.30
CA LYS A 191 24.66 -10.00 9.37
C LYS A 191 25.37 -9.02 10.28
N ALA A 192 24.91 -8.93 11.54
CA ALA A 192 25.64 -8.25 12.57
C ALA A 192 27.01 -8.96 12.70
N SER A 193 28.08 -8.21 12.48
CA SER A 193 29.47 -8.64 12.70
C SER A 193 29.78 -8.70 14.18
#